data_711f8b182707a391018d882c8d561604
#
_entry.id   711f8b182707a391018d882c8d561604
#
_cell.length_a   1.000
_cell.length_b   1.000
_cell.length_c   1.000
_cell.angle_alpha   90.00
_cell.angle_beta   90.00
_cell.angle_gamma   90.00
#
_symmetry.space_group_name_H-M   'P 1'
#
loop_
_entity.id
_entity.type
_entity.pdbx_description
1 polymer ?
#
loop_
_entity_poly.entity_id
_entity_poly.type
_entity_poly.pdbx_seq_one_letter_code
_entity_poly.pdbx_strand_id
1 'polypeptide(L)'
;MRVEIIPCLSDNYSYLIIADRDKSACVVDPIEALPIIKYLKNKDINLKYILNTHHHFEHIGGNEDLKKEFGTIVVGFKKDSERIPGIDIFL
;
A
#
# COMPACT_ATOMS: atom_id res chain seq x y z
N MET A 1 4.22 14.89 -8.84
CA MET A 1 3.57 13.99 -7.87
C MET A 1 2.06 14.06 -8.00
N ARG A 2 1.41 12.96 -7.93
CA ARG A 2 -0.05 12.92 -7.98
C ARG A 2 -0.58 11.85 -7.03
N VAL A 3 -1.86 12.01 -6.64
CA VAL A 3 -2.55 11.05 -5.76
C VAL A 3 -3.70 10.43 -6.55
N GLU A 4 -3.73 9.11 -6.57
CA GLU A 4 -4.82 8.36 -7.18
C GLU A 4 -5.60 7.62 -6.10
N ILE A 5 -6.90 7.59 -6.22
CA ILE A 5 -7.79 6.92 -5.27
C ILE A 5 -8.23 5.60 -5.87
N ILE A 6 -7.96 4.50 -5.16
CA ILE A 6 -8.31 3.15 -5.63
C ILE A 6 -9.47 2.63 -4.77
N PRO A 7 -10.65 2.45 -5.34
CA PRO A 7 -11.77 1.85 -4.60
C PRO A 7 -11.47 0.41 -4.21
N CYS A 8 -11.71 0.08 -2.96
CA CYS A 8 -11.51 -1.26 -2.41
C CYS A 8 -12.75 -1.65 -1.60
N LEU A 9 -13.22 -2.88 -1.77
CA LEU A 9 -14.47 -3.34 -1.17
C LEU A 9 -15.61 -2.39 -1.54
N SER A 10 -16.74 -2.42 -0.84
CA SER A 10 -17.88 -1.58 -1.25
C SER A 10 -17.77 -0.12 -0.83
N ASP A 11 -17.13 0.16 0.30
CA ASP A 11 -17.14 1.49 0.90
C ASP A 11 -15.77 2.03 1.30
N ASN A 12 -14.68 1.41 0.84
CA ASN A 12 -13.35 1.78 1.27
C ASN A 12 -12.47 2.22 0.12
N TYR A 13 -11.43 3.00 0.43
CA TYR A 13 -10.50 3.51 -0.56
C TYR A 13 -9.07 3.36 -0.07
N SER A 14 -8.19 3.03 -1.00
CA SER A 14 -6.75 3.10 -0.79
C SER A 14 -6.21 4.24 -1.63
N TYR A 15 -5.13 4.87 -1.17
CA TYR A 15 -4.55 6.03 -1.85
C TYR A 15 -3.17 5.68 -2.38
N LEU A 16 -2.94 5.98 -3.65
CA LEU A 16 -1.62 5.85 -4.27
C LEU A 16 -1.00 7.22 -4.42
N ILE A 17 0.20 7.38 -3.88
CA ILE A 17 0.99 8.60 -4.07
C ILE A 17 2.08 8.24 -5.08
N ILE A 18 2.03 8.87 -6.25
CA ILE A 18 2.88 8.50 -7.38
C ILE A 18 3.87 9.62 -7.68
N ALA A 19 5.15 9.27 -7.73
CA ALA A 19 6.19 10.18 -8.18
C ALA A 19 6.35 9.98 -9.68
N ASP A 20 5.95 10.98 -10.46
CA ASP A 20 5.94 10.86 -11.92
C ASP A 20 7.34 10.73 -12.52
N ARG A 21 8.35 11.24 -11.83
CA ARG A 21 9.72 11.27 -12.33
C ARG A 21 10.29 9.87 -12.60
N ASP A 22 10.14 8.96 -11.67
CA ASP A 22 10.71 7.61 -11.76
C ASP A 22 9.65 6.50 -11.72
N LYS A 23 8.39 6.88 -11.81
CA LYS A 23 7.25 5.95 -11.76
C LYS A 23 7.23 5.07 -10.52
N SER A 24 7.66 5.61 -9.39
CA SER A 24 7.56 4.92 -8.11
C SER A 24 6.32 5.37 -7.35
N ALA A 25 5.82 4.53 -6.46
CA ALA A 25 4.62 4.83 -5.71
C ALA A 25 4.68 4.33 -4.29
N CYS A 26 3.86 4.95 -3.44
CA CYS A 26 3.55 4.53 -2.09
C CYS A 26 2.05 4.33 -2.01
N VAL A 27 1.59 3.22 -1.46
CA VAL A 27 0.17 3.02 -1.21
C VAL A 27 -0.11 3.21 0.28
N VAL A 28 -1.18 3.94 0.57
CA VAL A 28 -1.62 4.19 1.94
C VAL A 28 -2.81 3.28 2.24
N ASP A 29 -2.67 2.48 3.29
CA ASP A 29 -3.71 1.58 3.80
C ASP A 29 -4.33 0.68 2.71
N PRO A 30 -3.53 -0.25 2.13
CA PRO A 30 -4.07 -1.14 1.11
C PRO A 30 -5.01 -2.18 1.72
N ILE A 31 -6.29 -2.03 1.43
CA ILE A 31 -7.33 -2.91 1.97
C ILE A 31 -7.37 -4.22 1.19
N GLU A 32 -7.25 -4.12 -0.13
CA GLU A 32 -7.18 -5.27 -1.03
C GLU A 32 -6.01 -5.09 -1.98
N ALA A 33 -5.27 -6.17 -2.23
CA ALA A 33 -4.13 -6.09 -3.15
C ALA A 33 -4.55 -6.04 -4.61
N LEU A 34 -5.56 -6.78 -5.00
CA LEU A 34 -5.87 -7.01 -6.41
C LEU A 34 -6.19 -5.73 -7.21
N PRO A 35 -7.04 -4.82 -6.74
CA PRO A 35 -7.29 -3.58 -7.48
C PRO A 35 -6.03 -2.73 -7.65
N ILE A 36 -5.16 -2.73 -6.64
CA ILE A 36 -3.91 -1.98 -6.65
C ILE A 36 -2.94 -2.59 -7.65
N ILE A 37 -2.80 -3.91 -7.65
CA ILE A 37 -1.93 -4.63 -8.58
C ILE A 37 -2.36 -4.34 -10.02
N LYS A 38 -3.65 -4.39 -10.31
CA LYS A 38 -4.17 -4.12 -11.65
C LYS A 38 -3.85 -2.70 -12.11
N TYR A 39 -4.05 -1.73 -11.23
CA TYR A 39 -3.75 -0.34 -11.56
C TYR A 39 -2.27 -0.15 -11.87
N LEU A 40 -1.41 -0.67 -11.00
CA LEU A 40 0.04 -0.49 -11.11
C LEU A 40 0.60 -1.16 -12.37
N LYS A 41 0.14 -2.37 -12.68
CA LYS A 41 0.61 -3.09 -13.86
C LYS A 41 0.19 -2.43 -15.15
N ASN A 42 -1.03 -1.89 -15.21
CA ASN A 42 -1.52 -1.21 -16.40
C ASN A 42 -0.77 0.10 -16.67
N LYS A 43 -0.21 0.73 -15.65
CA LYS A 43 0.48 2.02 -15.75
C LYS A 43 2.00 1.89 -15.72
N ASP A 44 2.52 0.67 -15.55
CA ASP A 44 3.95 0.42 -15.43
C ASP A 44 4.57 1.21 -14.27
N ILE A 45 3.90 1.17 -13.12
CA ILE A 45 4.33 1.86 -11.91
C ILE A 45 4.89 0.85 -10.92
N ASN A 46 6.02 1.17 -10.30
CA ASN A 46 6.68 0.32 -9.33
C ASN A 46 6.30 0.74 -7.90
N LEU A 47 5.66 -0.15 -7.17
CA LEU A 47 5.26 0.10 -5.79
C LEU A 47 6.46 -0.15 -4.87
N LYS A 48 6.96 0.91 -4.22
CA LYS A 48 8.11 0.81 -3.31
C LYS A 48 7.72 0.72 -1.86
N TYR A 49 6.68 1.43 -1.45
CA TYR A 49 6.31 1.53 -0.05
C TYR A 49 4.84 1.27 0.18
N ILE A 50 4.55 0.66 1.32
CA ILE A 50 3.21 0.57 1.87
C ILE A 50 3.24 1.34 3.19
N LEU A 51 2.36 2.32 3.35
CA LEU A 51 2.21 3.08 4.59
C LEU A 51 0.91 2.68 5.27
N ASN A 52 1.00 2.12 6.46
CA ASN A 52 -0.17 1.79 7.26
C ASN A 52 -0.35 2.85 8.34
N THR A 53 -1.47 3.56 8.31
CA THR A 53 -1.76 4.60 9.30
C THR A 53 -2.26 4.00 10.61
N HIS A 54 -2.83 2.80 10.55
CA HIS A 54 -3.25 2.06 11.74
C HIS A 54 -3.30 0.56 11.43
N HIS A 55 -3.49 -0.25 12.46
CA HIS A 55 -3.42 -1.71 12.36
C HIS A 55 -4.74 -2.40 12.01
N HIS A 56 -5.79 -1.63 11.75
CA HIS A 56 -7.10 -2.19 11.47
C HIS A 56 -7.03 -3.14 10.27
N PHE A 57 -7.64 -4.30 10.40
CA PHE A 57 -7.61 -5.32 9.34
C PHE A 57 -8.00 -4.75 7.98
N GLU A 58 -9.01 -3.88 7.94
CA GLU A 58 -9.47 -3.25 6.71
C GLU A 58 -8.41 -2.38 6.02
N HIS A 59 -7.36 -2.00 6.74
CA HIS A 59 -6.33 -1.11 6.22
C HIS A 59 -4.99 -1.80 5.95
N ILE A 60 -4.87 -3.07 6.29
CA ILE A 60 -3.63 -3.83 6.09
C ILE A 60 -3.83 -5.13 5.32
N GLY A 61 -5.08 -5.40 4.87
CA GLY A 61 -5.42 -6.67 4.24
C GLY A 61 -4.63 -6.98 2.98
N GLY A 62 -4.11 -5.96 2.28
CA GLY A 62 -3.35 -6.14 1.06
C GLY A 62 -1.84 -6.21 1.25
N ASN A 63 -1.33 -6.00 2.48
CA ASN A 63 0.11 -5.86 2.72
C ASN A 63 0.94 -7.05 2.22
N GLU A 64 0.57 -8.25 2.62
CA GLU A 64 1.35 -9.44 2.28
C GLU A 64 1.40 -9.71 0.78
N ASP A 65 0.27 -9.61 0.12
CA ASP A 65 0.19 -9.85 -1.32
C ASP A 65 0.96 -8.81 -2.12
N LEU A 66 0.87 -7.54 -1.71
CA LEU A 66 1.62 -6.46 -2.37
C LEU A 66 3.12 -6.60 -2.14
N LYS A 67 3.52 -6.95 -0.92
CA LYS A 67 4.92 -7.17 -0.61
C LYS A 67 5.50 -8.31 -1.43
N LYS A 68 4.74 -9.38 -1.58
CA LYS A 68 5.13 -10.54 -2.37
C LYS A 68 5.25 -10.21 -3.86
N GLU A 69 4.31 -9.42 -4.38
CA GLU A 69 4.28 -9.08 -5.80
C GLU A 69 5.36 -8.04 -6.19
N PHE A 70 5.60 -7.05 -5.35
CA PHE A 70 6.48 -5.92 -5.69
C PHE A 70 7.73 -5.79 -4.82
N GLY A 71 7.87 -6.59 -3.77
CA GLY A 71 9.00 -6.45 -2.85
C GLY A 71 8.99 -5.14 -2.07
N THR A 72 7.80 -4.68 -1.70
CA THR A 72 7.62 -3.39 -1.05
C THR A 72 8.16 -3.34 0.38
N ILE A 73 8.43 -2.13 0.85
CA ILE A 73 8.81 -1.85 2.24
C ILE A 73 7.55 -1.39 2.97
N VAL A 74 7.21 -2.05 4.07
CA VAL A 74 6.01 -1.71 4.86
C VAL A 74 6.40 -0.77 5.99
N VAL A 75 5.76 0.40 6.04
CA VAL A 75 6.01 1.46 7.01
C VAL A 75 4.77 1.63 7.87
N GLY A 76 4.96 1.68 9.19
CA GLY A 76 3.85 1.86 10.12
C GLY A 76 4.31 2.42 11.45
N PHE A 77 3.40 2.56 12.40
CA PHE A 77 3.72 3.09 13.73
C PHE A 77 4.23 1.98 14.64
N LYS A 78 5.25 2.31 15.44
CA LYS A 78 5.90 1.35 16.33
C LYS A 78 4.92 0.65 17.27
N LYS A 79 3.98 1.36 17.83
CA LYS A 79 3.02 0.78 18.78
C LYS A 79 2.06 -0.23 18.12
N ASP A 80 1.98 -0.25 16.80
CA ASP A 80 1.16 -1.19 16.05
C ASP A 80 1.98 -2.31 15.41
N SER A 81 3.29 -2.36 15.65
CA SER A 81 4.19 -3.27 14.96
C SER A 81 3.84 -4.75 15.12
N GLU A 82 3.29 -5.14 16.25
CA GLU A 82 2.89 -6.53 16.49
C GLU A 82 1.63 -6.93 15.73
N ARG A 83 0.87 -5.95 15.24
CA ARG A 83 -0.42 -6.16 14.59
C ARG A 83 -0.39 -5.95 13.09
N ILE A 84 0.72 -5.44 12.56
CA ILE A 84 0.88 -5.18 11.13
C ILE A 84 1.82 -6.22 10.55
N PRO A 85 1.33 -7.16 9.73
CA PRO A 85 2.17 -8.21 9.16
C PRO A 85 3.27 -7.63 8.26
N GLY A 86 4.48 -8.11 8.44
CA GLY A 86 5.58 -7.77 7.55
C GLY A 86 6.08 -6.34 7.62
N ILE A 87 5.83 -5.65 8.75
CA ILE A 87 6.29 -4.27 8.92
C ILE A 87 7.83 -4.21 8.91
N ASP A 88 8.38 -3.28 8.14
CA ASP A 88 9.83 -3.12 7.97
C ASP A 88 10.37 -1.88 8.67
N ILE A 89 9.61 -0.79 8.63
CA ILE A 89 10.02 0.49 9.21
C ILE A 89 8.97 0.99 10.18
N PHE A 90 9.43 1.40 11.37
CA PHE A 90 8.55 1.93 12.41
C PHE A 90 8.69 3.44 12.51
N LEU A 91 7.57 4.10 12.64
CA LEU A 91 7.53 5.54 12.87
C LEU A 91 7.26 5.86 14.34
#